data_982d6f016f602a473a26da363c5beae9
#
_entry.id   982d6f016f602a473a26da363c5beae9
#
_cell.length_a   1.000
_cell.length_b   1.000
_cell.length_c   1.000
_cell.angle_alpha   90.00
_cell.angle_beta   90.00
_cell.angle_gamma   90.00
#
_symmetry.space_group_name_H-M   'P 1'
#
loop_
_entity.id
_entity.type
_entity.pdbx_description
1 polymer ?
#
loop_
_entity_poly.entity_id
_entity_poly.type
_entity_poly.pdbx_seq_one_letter_code
_entity_poly.pdbx_strand_id
1 'polypeptide(L)'
;LNKIVIIGAVAGGATCASQIRRLDKESEIIVFEKDRDMSFANCALPYYIGELVTEREKVLAYTPESFYDKKQINVKTYHEVIEINDTHQTVTVLNRQTGETYEELYDTLILSPGAGANTLDFDSNISFNLRNLEDTDAIDQFIANNHAKNALVVGAGYISLEVLENLYERGLDVTLIHRSERINKLMDQDMNQPIIDELEKRNISYRFNEEIHQIKGNEVTFTSGIKENYDIIIEGIGTHPHSNFIKSSNIHLDDHGFIPVNKQFQTNIPNIYALGDVITSFYRHVDLQAQVPLAWGAHRGASIIAEQLAGDSSITFKGYLGSNIVKFFDYTFASVGIKPNELCQFDYEMVEVKQGAHAGYYPGNTPLHLRVYYDKTSRKLLRAAAVGQEGVDKRIDVLSIAMMNQMTVDEFTEFEVAYAPPYSHPKDLINMIGYKAR
;
A
#
# COMPACT_ATOMS: atom_id res chain seq x y z
N LEU A 1 29.72 -19.35 -9.97
CA LEU A 1 28.64 -18.40 -10.23
C LEU A 1 27.80 -18.32 -8.97
N ASN A 2 27.57 -17.13 -8.48
CA ASN A 2 26.68 -16.90 -7.33
C ASN A 2 25.24 -17.16 -7.75
N LYS A 3 24.48 -17.88 -6.95
CA LYS A 3 23.09 -18.21 -7.20
C LYS A 3 22.17 -17.40 -6.30
N ILE A 4 21.36 -16.54 -6.89
CA ILE A 4 20.44 -15.64 -6.19
C ILE A 4 19.02 -16.14 -6.42
N VAL A 5 18.36 -16.52 -5.33
CA VAL A 5 16.94 -16.90 -5.34
C VAL A 5 16.10 -15.75 -4.77
N ILE A 6 15.05 -15.40 -5.48
CA ILE A 6 14.11 -14.33 -5.09
C ILE A 6 12.71 -14.94 -4.96
N ILE A 7 12.03 -14.67 -3.85
CA ILE A 7 10.66 -15.11 -3.60
C ILE A 7 9.69 -13.95 -3.80
N GLY A 8 8.75 -14.10 -4.73
CA GLY A 8 7.82 -13.08 -5.18
C GLY A 8 8.34 -12.28 -6.38
N ALA A 9 7.50 -12.12 -7.40
CA ALA A 9 7.86 -11.51 -8.69
C ALA A 9 7.03 -10.27 -9.03
N VAL A 10 6.47 -9.57 -8.03
CA VAL A 10 5.70 -8.35 -8.28
C VAL A 10 6.58 -7.11 -8.04
N ALA A 11 6.15 -6.12 -7.28
CA ALA A 11 6.84 -4.83 -7.18
C ALA A 11 8.29 -4.94 -6.69
N GLY A 12 8.50 -5.58 -5.52
CA GLY A 12 9.81 -5.70 -4.90
C GLY A 12 10.75 -6.66 -5.62
N GLY A 13 10.32 -7.92 -5.79
CA GLY A 13 11.18 -8.98 -6.33
C GLY A 13 11.57 -8.78 -7.78
N ALA A 14 10.63 -8.43 -8.68
CA ALA A 14 10.92 -8.15 -10.08
C ALA A 14 11.86 -6.94 -10.24
N THR A 15 11.66 -5.89 -9.43
CA THR A 15 12.56 -4.73 -9.42
C THR A 15 13.93 -5.12 -8.90
N CYS A 16 14.00 -5.89 -7.82
CA CYS A 16 15.27 -6.34 -7.22
C CYS A 16 16.08 -7.19 -8.23
N ALA A 17 15.45 -8.19 -8.86
CA ALA A 17 16.07 -9.00 -9.90
C ALA A 17 16.62 -8.13 -11.04
N SER A 18 15.84 -7.13 -11.49
CA SER A 18 16.27 -6.21 -12.56
C SER A 18 17.45 -5.33 -12.13
N GLN A 19 17.47 -4.82 -10.90
CA GLN A 19 18.56 -3.98 -10.41
C GLN A 19 19.83 -4.79 -10.20
N ILE A 20 19.73 -6.01 -9.65
CA ILE A 20 20.88 -6.92 -9.51
C ILE A 20 21.48 -7.23 -10.88
N ARG A 21 20.68 -7.64 -11.87
CA ARG A 21 21.16 -7.95 -13.21
C ARG A 21 21.82 -6.77 -13.91
N ARG A 22 21.43 -5.55 -13.60
CA ARG A 22 22.06 -4.34 -14.15
C ARG A 22 23.51 -4.20 -13.66
N LEU A 23 23.77 -4.54 -12.40
CA LEU A 23 25.08 -4.41 -11.75
C LEU A 23 25.91 -5.70 -11.85
N ASP A 24 25.27 -6.87 -11.84
CA ASP A 24 25.88 -8.20 -11.92
C ASP A 24 25.34 -8.93 -13.16
N LYS A 25 26.24 -9.18 -14.11
CA LYS A 25 25.95 -9.86 -15.39
C LYS A 25 26.13 -11.37 -15.33
N GLU A 26 26.78 -11.88 -14.29
CA GLU A 26 27.28 -13.26 -14.22
C GLU A 26 26.40 -14.15 -13.31
N SER A 27 25.88 -13.65 -12.21
CA SER A 27 25.11 -14.45 -11.25
C SER A 27 23.87 -15.09 -11.89
N GLU A 28 23.59 -16.31 -11.50
CA GLU A 28 22.31 -16.97 -11.79
C GLU A 28 21.21 -16.35 -10.93
N ILE A 29 20.16 -15.82 -11.56
CA ILE A 29 19.01 -15.23 -10.85
C ILE A 29 17.77 -16.05 -11.18
N ILE A 30 17.15 -16.63 -10.14
CA ILE A 30 15.88 -17.35 -10.23
C ILE A 30 14.85 -16.64 -9.36
N VAL A 31 13.68 -16.37 -9.91
CA VAL A 31 12.55 -15.76 -9.18
C VAL A 31 11.40 -16.75 -9.14
N PHE A 32 10.89 -17.03 -7.95
CA PHE A 32 9.70 -17.86 -7.75
C PHE A 32 8.48 -16.99 -7.48
N GLU A 33 7.44 -17.22 -8.26
CA GLU A 33 6.12 -16.57 -8.09
C GLU A 33 5.06 -17.67 -7.97
N LYS A 34 4.27 -17.59 -6.91
CA LYS A 34 3.23 -18.59 -6.65
C LYS A 34 2.03 -18.48 -7.59
N ASP A 35 1.75 -17.26 -8.07
CA ASP A 35 0.60 -16.94 -8.92
C ASP A 35 0.99 -16.96 -10.41
N ARG A 36 0.00 -16.77 -11.28
CA ARG A 36 0.19 -16.79 -12.74
C ARG A 36 0.98 -15.58 -13.24
N ASP A 37 0.71 -14.42 -12.68
CA ASP A 37 1.17 -13.14 -13.20
C ASP A 37 2.33 -12.58 -12.38
N MET A 38 3.30 -12.02 -13.07
CA MET A 38 4.42 -11.29 -12.47
C MET A 38 4.37 -9.80 -12.83
N SER A 39 5.09 -8.98 -12.09
CA SER A 39 5.38 -7.59 -12.46
C SER A 39 4.16 -6.77 -12.89
N PHE A 40 3.07 -6.86 -12.15
CA PHE A 40 1.86 -6.08 -12.40
C PHE A 40 1.74 -4.91 -11.41
N ALA A 41 0.94 -3.90 -11.78
CA ALA A 41 0.66 -2.73 -10.99
C ALA A 41 -0.49 -2.99 -10.02
N ASN A 42 -0.19 -3.37 -8.76
CA ASN A 42 -1.21 -3.62 -7.71
C ASN A 42 -2.17 -2.43 -7.53
N CYS A 43 -1.66 -1.20 -7.60
CA CYS A 43 -2.49 -0.01 -7.45
C CYS A 43 -3.46 0.22 -8.63
N ALA A 44 -3.29 -0.49 -9.74
CA ALA A 44 -4.20 -0.40 -10.89
C ALA A 44 -5.42 -1.33 -10.77
N LEU A 45 -5.41 -2.29 -9.85
CA LEU A 45 -6.45 -3.32 -9.75
C LEU A 45 -7.86 -2.76 -9.51
N PRO A 46 -8.09 -1.80 -8.58
CA PRO A 46 -9.42 -1.18 -8.46
C PRO A 46 -9.88 -0.48 -9.73
N TYR A 47 -8.98 0.20 -10.43
CA TYR A 47 -9.28 0.93 -11.68
C TYR A 47 -9.54 -0.01 -12.86
N TYR A 48 -8.97 -1.22 -12.84
CA TYR A 48 -9.27 -2.27 -13.80
C TYR A 48 -10.68 -2.85 -13.55
N ILE A 49 -11.06 -3.09 -12.29
CA ILE A 49 -12.43 -3.48 -11.92
C ILE A 49 -13.45 -2.42 -12.38
N GLY A 50 -13.12 -1.14 -12.25
CA GLY A 50 -13.96 -0.02 -12.66
C GLY A 50 -13.96 0.27 -14.17
N GLU A 51 -13.29 -0.54 -14.97
CA GLU A 51 -13.15 -0.37 -16.44
C GLU A 51 -12.50 0.96 -16.88
N LEU A 52 -11.84 1.68 -15.96
CA LEU A 52 -10.99 2.83 -16.30
C LEU A 52 -9.71 2.37 -17.02
N VAL A 53 -9.20 1.22 -16.65
CA VAL A 53 -8.14 0.49 -17.36
C VAL A 53 -8.81 -0.70 -18.03
N THR A 54 -9.04 -0.63 -19.32
CA THR A 54 -9.83 -1.61 -20.07
C THR A 54 -9.02 -2.80 -20.59
N GLU A 55 -7.71 -2.66 -20.67
CA GLU A 55 -6.82 -3.67 -21.24
C GLU A 55 -5.96 -4.27 -20.13
N ARG A 56 -6.10 -5.57 -19.89
CA ARG A 56 -5.35 -6.32 -18.86
C ARG A 56 -3.83 -6.18 -19.04
N GLU A 57 -3.37 -6.15 -20.27
CA GLU A 57 -1.96 -6.05 -20.64
C GLU A 57 -1.33 -4.72 -20.20
N LYS A 58 -2.14 -3.67 -20.04
CA LYS A 58 -1.65 -2.37 -19.54
C LYS A 58 -1.31 -2.40 -18.03
N VAL A 59 -1.84 -3.37 -17.31
CA VAL A 59 -1.53 -3.57 -15.89
C VAL A 59 -0.23 -4.38 -15.73
N LEU A 60 0.17 -5.15 -16.74
CA LEU A 60 1.38 -5.98 -16.76
C LEU A 60 2.58 -5.21 -17.30
N ALA A 61 3.68 -5.19 -16.55
CA ALA A 61 4.94 -4.62 -17.05
C ALA A 61 5.75 -5.67 -17.85
N TYR A 62 5.73 -6.93 -17.41
CA TYR A 62 6.46 -8.04 -18.00
C TYR A 62 5.70 -9.34 -17.87
N THR A 63 5.90 -10.26 -18.86
CA THR A 63 5.67 -11.69 -18.72
C THR A 63 6.99 -12.39 -18.40
N PRO A 64 7.00 -13.65 -17.90
CA PRO A 64 8.23 -14.41 -17.68
C PRO A 64 9.15 -14.47 -18.90
N GLU A 65 8.57 -14.71 -20.08
CA GLU A 65 9.31 -14.80 -21.35
C GLU A 65 9.93 -13.45 -21.71
N SER A 66 9.15 -12.36 -21.69
CA SER A 66 9.65 -11.03 -22.01
C SER A 66 10.69 -10.52 -21.02
N PHE A 67 10.62 -10.99 -19.78
CA PHE A 67 11.59 -10.66 -18.73
C PHE A 67 12.90 -11.42 -18.95
N TYR A 68 12.79 -12.71 -19.32
CA TYR A 68 13.97 -13.52 -19.70
C TYR A 68 14.66 -12.96 -20.93
N ASP A 69 13.93 -12.67 -22.00
CA ASP A 69 14.49 -12.15 -23.25
C ASP A 69 15.26 -10.84 -23.05
N LYS A 70 14.71 -9.93 -22.23
CA LYS A 70 15.32 -8.61 -22.01
C LYS A 70 16.41 -8.60 -20.93
N LYS A 71 16.37 -9.50 -19.97
CA LYS A 71 17.20 -9.40 -18.75
C LYS A 71 17.96 -10.68 -18.40
N GLN A 72 17.69 -11.78 -19.07
CA GLN A 72 18.27 -13.09 -18.75
C GLN A 72 18.03 -13.48 -17.28
N ILE A 73 16.81 -13.28 -16.80
CA ILE A 73 16.35 -13.65 -15.46
C ILE A 73 15.25 -14.70 -15.60
N ASN A 74 15.42 -15.84 -14.93
CA ASN A 74 14.47 -16.93 -14.96
C ASN A 74 13.36 -16.70 -13.92
N VAL A 75 12.13 -16.45 -14.36
CA VAL A 75 10.95 -16.33 -13.48
C VAL A 75 10.09 -17.57 -13.65
N LYS A 76 9.87 -18.28 -12.57
CA LYS A 76 8.99 -19.45 -12.50
C LYS A 76 7.69 -19.09 -11.83
N THR A 77 6.65 -18.84 -12.60
CA THR A 77 5.27 -18.65 -12.11
C THR A 77 4.64 -19.99 -11.76
N TYR A 78 3.59 -19.98 -10.91
CA TYR A 78 2.98 -21.17 -10.30
C TYR A 78 3.96 -22.00 -9.46
N HIS A 79 5.05 -21.38 -9.01
CA HIS A 79 6.04 -22.03 -8.15
C HIS A 79 6.08 -21.34 -6.80
N GLU A 80 5.48 -21.99 -5.81
CA GLU A 80 5.36 -21.49 -4.43
C GLU A 80 6.50 -22.01 -3.57
N VAL A 81 7.26 -21.13 -2.95
CA VAL A 81 8.19 -21.52 -1.89
C VAL A 81 7.39 -21.76 -0.63
N ILE A 82 7.44 -23.00 -0.14
CA ILE A 82 6.67 -23.47 1.01
C ILE A 82 7.50 -23.64 2.29
N GLU A 83 8.82 -23.69 2.18
CA GLU A 83 9.75 -23.85 3.30
C GLU A 83 11.14 -23.26 2.97
N ILE A 84 11.83 -22.76 4.00
CA ILE A 84 13.22 -22.30 3.91
C ILE A 84 14.07 -23.09 4.90
N ASN A 85 15.15 -23.67 4.42
CA ASN A 85 16.20 -24.25 5.24
C ASN A 85 17.45 -23.37 5.15
N ASP A 86 17.59 -22.44 6.08
CA ASP A 86 18.72 -21.50 6.10
C ASP A 86 20.06 -22.15 6.46
N THR A 87 20.05 -23.30 7.15
CA THR A 87 21.26 -24.06 7.48
C THR A 87 21.86 -24.75 6.26
N HIS A 88 21.03 -25.35 5.40
CA HIS A 88 21.47 -25.99 4.16
C HIS A 88 21.41 -25.07 2.95
N GLN A 89 20.93 -23.84 3.13
CA GLN A 89 20.76 -22.85 2.07
C GLN A 89 19.88 -23.37 0.92
N THR A 90 18.75 -24.01 1.26
CA THR A 90 17.76 -24.48 0.30
C THR A 90 16.39 -23.87 0.56
N VAL A 91 15.61 -23.76 -0.50
CA VAL A 91 14.14 -23.52 -0.41
C VAL A 91 13.40 -24.71 -1.00
N THR A 92 12.32 -25.12 -0.35
CA THR A 92 11.40 -26.14 -0.89
C THR A 92 10.35 -25.44 -1.73
N VAL A 93 10.27 -25.83 -2.99
CA VAL A 93 9.38 -25.23 -3.99
C VAL A 93 8.29 -26.22 -4.39
N LEU A 94 7.03 -25.80 -4.29
CA LEU A 94 5.86 -26.51 -4.81
C LEU A 94 5.49 -25.95 -6.18
N ASN A 95 5.52 -26.81 -7.20
CA ASN A 95 4.89 -26.49 -8.48
C ASN A 95 3.36 -26.68 -8.34
N ARG A 96 2.63 -25.59 -8.31
CA ARG A 96 1.17 -25.57 -8.09
C ARG A 96 0.36 -26.18 -9.25
N GLN A 97 0.96 -26.31 -10.43
CA GLN A 97 0.31 -26.94 -11.59
C GLN A 97 0.42 -28.46 -11.56
N THR A 98 1.58 -29.00 -11.14
CA THR A 98 1.83 -30.44 -11.12
C THR A 98 1.65 -31.07 -9.75
N GLY A 99 1.73 -30.31 -8.68
CA GLY A 99 1.73 -30.76 -7.29
C GLY A 99 3.09 -31.33 -6.85
N GLU A 100 4.12 -31.28 -7.68
CA GLU A 100 5.46 -31.75 -7.35
C GLU A 100 6.22 -30.77 -6.50
N THR A 101 7.04 -31.27 -5.58
CA THR A 101 7.95 -30.46 -4.76
C THR A 101 9.39 -30.80 -5.08
N TYR A 102 10.26 -29.79 -5.02
CA TYR A 102 11.71 -29.95 -5.17
C TYR A 102 12.47 -28.92 -4.34
N GLU A 103 13.74 -29.17 -4.09
CA GLU A 103 14.63 -28.23 -3.42
C GLU A 103 15.42 -27.40 -4.44
N GLU A 104 15.60 -26.11 -4.15
CA GLU A 104 16.45 -25.19 -4.90
C GLU A 104 17.50 -24.60 -3.95
N LEU A 105 18.78 -24.75 -4.32
CA LEU A 105 19.91 -24.18 -3.56
C LEU A 105 20.05 -22.68 -3.84
N TYR A 106 20.55 -21.93 -2.87
CA TYR A 106 20.90 -20.51 -3.03
C TYR A 106 22.19 -20.15 -2.29
N ASP A 107 22.94 -19.21 -2.83
CA ASP A 107 24.01 -18.50 -2.12
C ASP A 107 23.45 -17.25 -1.43
N THR A 108 22.50 -16.58 -2.08
CA THR A 108 21.77 -15.41 -1.56
C THR A 108 20.27 -15.62 -1.74
N LEU A 109 19.50 -15.32 -0.69
CA LEU A 109 18.05 -15.40 -0.70
C LEU A 109 17.43 -14.01 -0.49
N ILE A 110 16.44 -13.65 -1.30
CA ILE A 110 15.73 -12.38 -1.21
C ILE A 110 14.24 -12.66 -1.04
N LEU A 111 13.68 -12.20 0.07
CA LEU A 111 12.29 -12.41 0.46
C LEU A 111 11.44 -11.19 0.08
N SER A 112 10.56 -11.34 -0.91
CA SER A 112 9.58 -10.33 -1.32
C SER A 112 8.19 -10.93 -1.54
N PRO A 113 7.70 -11.80 -0.63
CA PRO A 113 6.43 -12.50 -0.81
C PRO A 113 5.21 -11.59 -0.65
N GLY A 114 5.40 -10.36 -0.21
CA GLY A 114 4.33 -9.40 0.02
C GLY A 114 3.45 -9.76 1.21
N ALA A 115 2.17 -9.39 1.12
CA ALA A 115 1.15 -9.65 2.12
C ALA A 115 -0.07 -10.31 1.49
N GLY A 116 -0.78 -11.14 2.26
CA GLY A 116 -2.07 -11.72 1.90
C GLY A 116 -3.23 -10.85 2.37
N ALA A 117 -4.37 -10.94 1.71
CA ALA A 117 -5.60 -10.36 2.21
C ALA A 117 -6.13 -11.17 3.39
N ASN A 118 -6.68 -10.50 4.40
CA ASN A 118 -7.50 -11.15 5.41
C ASN A 118 -8.84 -11.51 4.80
N THR A 119 -9.36 -12.67 5.16
CA THR A 119 -10.63 -13.20 4.66
C THR A 119 -11.67 -13.27 5.76
N LEU A 120 -12.93 -13.16 5.39
CA LEU A 120 -14.03 -13.57 6.22
C LEU A 120 -14.17 -15.10 6.13
N ASP A 121 -14.34 -15.78 7.26
CA ASP A 121 -14.46 -17.25 7.32
C ASP A 121 -15.89 -17.69 6.95
N PHE A 122 -16.39 -17.28 5.78
CA PHE A 122 -17.67 -17.72 5.24
C PHE A 122 -17.45 -18.57 3.98
N ASP A 123 -18.12 -19.73 3.93
CA ASP A 123 -18.22 -20.50 2.70
C ASP A 123 -19.21 -19.80 1.75
N SER A 124 -18.70 -18.96 0.87
CA SER A 124 -19.49 -18.14 -0.03
C SER A 124 -18.88 -18.08 -1.42
N ASN A 125 -19.71 -18.27 -2.44
CA ASN A 125 -19.30 -18.18 -3.84
C ASN A 125 -19.47 -16.76 -4.44
N ILE A 126 -19.95 -15.82 -3.64
CA ILE A 126 -20.12 -14.41 -4.06
C ILE A 126 -19.14 -13.46 -3.36
N SER A 127 -18.28 -13.98 -2.46
CA SER A 127 -17.31 -13.19 -1.70
C SER A 127 -15.91 -13.30 -2.29
N PHE A 128 -15.27 -12.16 -2.48
CA PHE A 128 -13.98 -12.03 -3.16
C PHE A 128 -13.06 -11.10 -2.39
N ASN A 129 -11.77 -11.43 -2.41
CA ASN A 129 -10.69 -10.53 -1.99
C ASN A 129 -10.07 -9.85 -3.22
N LEU A 130 -9.40 -8.74 -3.02
CA LEU A 130 -8.66 -8.05 -4.06
C LEU A 130 -7.19 -7.90 -3.62
N ARG A 131 -6.31 -8.75 -4.14
CA ARG A 131 -4.89 -8.70 -3.82
C ARG A 131 -3.99 -8.82 -5.05
N ASN A 132 -4.36 -9.62 -6.02
CA ASN A 132 -3.58 -9.88 -7.24
C ASN A 132 -4.45 -9.75 -8.50
N LEU A 133 -3.84 -9.98 -9.65
CA LEU A 133 -4.52 -9.84 -10.93
C LEU A 133 -5.50 -10.99 -11.19
N GLU A 134 -5.26 -12.19 -10.64
CA GLU A 134 -6.21 -13.31 -10.73
C GLU A 134 -7.49 -13.03 -9.93
N ASP A 135 -7.38 -12.42 -8.75
CA ASP A 135 -8.55 -11.97 -7.97
C ASP A 135 -9.37 -10.96 -8.79
N THR A 136 -8.67 -10.01 -9.43
CA THR A 136 -9.30 -8.99 -10.26
C THR A 136 -10.03 -9.58 -11.46
N ASP A 137 -9.38 -10.53 -12.17
CA ASP A 137 -10.00 -11.27 -13.28
C ASP A 137 -11.25 -12.05 -12.80
N ALA A 138 -11.18 -12.68 -11.62
CA ALA A 138 -12.30 -13.42 -11.04
C ALA A 138 -13.48 -12.49 -10.70
N ILE A 139 -13.22 -11.33 -10.10
CA ILE A 139 -14.23 -10.31 -9.79
C ILE A 139 -14.87 -9.80 -11.09
N ASP A 140 -14.06 -9.41 -12.06
CA ASP A 140 -14.53 -8.88 -13.34
C ASP A 140 -15.41 -9.88 -14.08
N GLN A 141 -14.93 -11.13 -14.22
CA GLN A 141 -15.70 -12.23 -14.85
C GLN A 141 -16.98 -12.54 -14.08
N PHE A 142 -16.95 -12.53 -12.74
CA PHE A 142 -18.12 -12.78 -11.93
C PHE A 142 -19.20 -11.72 -12.15
N ILE A 143 -18.82 -10.44 -12.13
CA ILE A 143 -19.73 -9.31 -12.40
C ILE A 143 -20.36 -9.46 -13.78
N ALA A 144 -19.55 -9.73 -14.81
CA ALA A 144 -20.04 -9.86 -16.20
C ALA A 144 -20.95 -11.06 -16.40
N ASN A 145 -20.52 -12.26 -15.93
CA ASN A 145 -21.25 -13.51 -16.16
C ASN A 145 -22.56 -13.60 -15.39
N ASN A 146 -22.62 -13.03 -14.18
CA ASN A 146 -23.81 -13.06 -13.32
C ASN A 146 -24.68 -11.80 -13.47
N HIS A 147 -24.28 -10.85 -14.33
CA HIS A 147 -24.96 -9.55 -14.48
C HIS A 147 -25.21 -8.88 -13.13
N ALA A 148 -24.17 -8.88 -12.28
CA ALA A 148 -24.25 -8.32 -10.94
C ALA A 148 -24.65 -6.86 -10.98
N LYS A 149 -25.62 -6.47 -10.13
CA LYS A 149 -26.17 -5.10 -10.07
C LYS A 149 -25.89 -4.42 -8.76
N ASN A 150 -25.69 -5.18 -7.68
CA ASN A 150 -25.38 -4.63 -6.38
C ASN A 150 -24.18 -5.33 -5.74
N ALA A 151 -23.40 -4.54 -4.99
CA ALA A 151 -22.19 -5.00 -4.34
C ALA A 151 -22.14 -4.55 -2.88
N LEU A 152 -21.64 -5.44 -2.02
CA LEU A 152 -21.29 -5.12 -0.65
C LEU A 152 -19.77 -4.98 -0.54
N VAL A 153 -19.29 -3.82 -0.11
CA VAL A 153 -17.87 -3.59 0.19
C VAL A 153 -17.67 -3.63 1.71
N VAL A 154 -16.84 -4.55 2.17
CA VAL A 154 -16.56 -4.76 3.59
C VAL A 154 -15.20 -4.19 3.96
N GLY A 155 -15.20 -3.22 4.87
CA GLY A 155 -13.99 -2.48 5.26
C GLY A 155 -13.98 -1.05 4.70
N ALA A 156 -13.28 -0.14 5.36
CA ALA A 156 -13.20 1.28 4.99
C ALA A 156 -11.74 1.79 4.99
N GLY A 157 -10.82 0.95 4.53
CA GLY A 157 -9.44 1.33 4.20
C GLY A 157 -9.31 1.86 2.77
N TYR A 158 -8.12 2.28 2.37
CA TYR A 158 -7.86 2.85 1.04
C TYR A 158 -8.34 1.95 -0.12
N ILE A 159 -7.98 0.67 -0.09
CA ILE A 159 -8.37 -0.28 -1.15
C ILE A 159 -9.90 -0.39 -1.23
N SER A 160 -10.59 -0.49 -0.08
CA SER A 160 -12.04 -0.59 -0.05
C SER A 160 -12.72 0.65 -0.62
N LEU A 161 -12.20 1.85 -0.31
CA LEU A 161 -12.74 3.11 -0.84
C LEU A 161 -12.53 3.20 -2.35
N GLU A 162 -11.34 2.85 -2.85
CA GLU A 162 -11.06 2.82 -4.30
C GLU A 162 -11.93 1.79 -5.02
N VAL A 163 -12.09 0.58 -4.47
CA VAL A 163 -12.98 -0.44 -5.04
C VAL A 163 -14.43 0.01 -5.06
N LEU A 164 -14.89 0.60 -3.97
CA LEU A 164 -16.27 1.12 -3.87
C LEU A 164 -16.54 2.17 -4.95
N GLU A 165 -15.65 3.17 -5.08
CA GLU A 165 -15.76 4.19 -6.13
C GLU A 165 -15.83 3.55 -7.52
N ASN A 166 -14.92 2.62 -7.81
CA ASN A 166 -14.81 1.99 -9.12
C ASN A 166 -16.00 1.08 -9.45
N LEU A 167 -16.56 0.36 -8.47
CA LEU A 167 -17.80 -0.42 -8.65
C LEU A 167 -19.01 0.50 -8.89
N TYR A 168 -19.09 1.62 -8.16
CA TYR A 168 -20.13 2.63 -8.37
C TYR A 168 -20.05 3.24 -9.77
N GLU A 169 -18.88 3.65 -10.20
CA GLU A 169 -18.67 4.23 -11.54
C GLU A 169 -18.95 3.22 -12.67
N ARG A 170 -18.72 1.93 -12.40
CA ARG A 170 -19.11 0.82 -13.29
C ARG A 170 -20.63 0.61 -13.36
N GLY A 171 -21.40 1.24 -12.47
CA GLY A 171 -22.87 1.23 -12.48
C GLY A 171 -23.50 0.23 -11.53
N LEU A 172 -22.77 -0.33 -10.58
CA LEU A 172 -23.36 -1.15 -9.51
C LEU A 172 -23.95 -0.25 -8.41
N ASP A 173 -25.03 -0.73 -7.79
CA ASP A 173 -25.51 -0.21 -6.51
C ASP A 173 -24.61 -0.73 -5.40
N VAL A 174 -23.92 0.14 -4.69
CA VAL A 174 -22.88 -0.25 -3.72
C VAL A 174 -23.30 0.10 -2.30
N THR A 175 -22.98 -0.81 -1.38
CA THR A 175 -23.15 -0.60 0.07
C THR A 175 -21.80 -0.78 0.75
N LEU A 176 -21.45 0.14 1.66
CA LEU A 176 -20.24 0.07 2.49
C LEU A 176 -20.59 -0.39 3.90
N ILE A 177 -19.90 -1.39 4.42
CA ILE A 177 -19.95 -1.69 5.86
C ILE A 177 -18.57 -1.65 6.50
N HIS A 178 -18.53 -1.25 7.75
CA HIS A 178 -17.29 -1.28 8.53
C HIS A 178 -17.57 -1.57 10.00
N ARG A 179 -16.73 -2.42 10.61
CA ARG A 179 -16.88 -2.89 12.00
C ARG A 179 -16.75 -1.80 13.07
N SER A 180 -16.32 -0.60 12.72
CA SER A 180 -16.19 0.53 13.64
C SER A 180 -16.52 1.85 12.95
N GLU A 181 -16.71 2.92 13.72
CA GLU A 181 -16.84 4.28 13.19
C GLU A 181 -15.52 4.85 12.65
N ARG A 182 -14.41 4.21 12.97
CA ARG A 182 -13.08 4.70 12.63
C ARG A 182 -12.64 4.24 11.24
N ILE A 183 -13.09 4.97 10.24
CA ILE A 183 -12.77 4.75 8.82
C ILE A 183 -11.42 5.38 8.45
N ASN A 184 -10.80 4.93 7.35
CA ASN A 184 -9.57 5.50 6.79
C ASN A 184 -8.52 5.84 7.86
N LYS A 185 -7.99 4.82 8.53
CA LYS A 185 -7.13 4.94 9.72
C LYS A 185 -5.82 5.72 9.53
N LEU A 186 -5.43 6.00 8.29
CA LEU A 186 -4.25 6.82 7.98
C LEU A 186 -4.54 8.32 8.07
N MET A 187 -5.83 8.71 8.15
CA MET A 187 -6.26 10.08 8.37
C MET A 187 -6.76 10.29 9.80
N ASP A 188 -6.75 11.54 10.25
CA ASP A 188 -7.43 11.93 11.48
C ASP A 188 -8.95 11.77 11.30
N GLN A 189 -9.64 11.27 12.30
CA GLN A 189 -11.03 10.84 12.13
C GLN A 189 -11.97 11.97 11.68
N ASP A 190 -11.79 13.17 12.19
CA ASP A 190 -12.59 14.34 11.82
C ASP A 190 -12.30 14.86 10.40
N MET A 191 -11.13 14.52 9.84
CA MET A 191 -10.78 14.84 8.45
C MET A 191 -11.40 13.87 7.44
N ASN A 192 -12.04 12.80 7.91
CA ASN A 192 -12.73 11.82 7.05
C ASN A 192 -14.20 12.22 6.73
N GLN A 193 -14.72 13.33 7.26
CA GLN A 193 -16.08 13.77 6.98
C GLN A 193 -16.41 13.82 5.48
N PRO A 194 -15.52 14.28 4.57
CA PRO A 194 -15.80 14.28 3.14
C PRO A 194 -16.06 12.89 2.54
N ILE A 195 -15.62 11.79 3.16
CA ILE A 195 -15.99 10.44 2.72
C ILE A 195 -17.50 10.24 2.92
N ILE A 196 -18.01 10.61 4.07
CA ILE A 196 -19.45 10.50 4.41
C ILE A 196 -20.27 11.40 3.47
N ASP A 197 -19.82 12.64 3.29
CA ASP A 197 -20.50 13.63 2.43
C ASP A 197 -20.60 13.11 0.98
N GLU A 198 -19.56 12.44 0.47
CA GLU A 198 -19.57 11.85 -0.87
C GLU A 198 -20.48 10.62 -0.98
N LEU A 199 -20.54 9.77 0.05
CA LEU A 199 -21.48 8.66 0.12
C LEU A 199 -22.94 9.17 0.11
N GLU A 200 -23.27 10.17 0.94
CA GLU A 200 -24.60 10.76 1.02
C GLU A 200 -25.01 11.49 -0.28
N LYS A 201 -24.08 12.27 -0.86
CA LYS A 201 -24.27 12.98 -2.13
C LYS A 201 -24.67 12.05 -3.28
N ARG A 202 -24.15 10.83 -3.27
CA ARG A 202 -24.39 9.80 -4.30
C ARG A 202 -25.47 8.79 -3.92
N ASN A 203 -26.09 8.94 -2.76
CA ASN A 203 -27.04 7.98 -2.19
C ASN A 203 -26.45 6.57 -2.02
N ILE A 204 -25.17 6.48 -1.72
CA ILE A 204 -24.50 5.21 -1.43
C ILE A 204 -24.82 4.81 0.01
N SER A 205 -25.35 3.61 0.19
CA SER A 205 -25.65 3.07 1.52
C SER A 205 -24.39 2.75 2.30
N TYR A 206 -24.35 3.10 3.59
CA TYR A 206 -23.25 2.74 4.46
C TYR A 206 -23.69 2.41 5.88
N ARG A 207 -22.98 1.51 6.56
CA ARG A 207 -23.20 1.15 7.97
C ARG A 207 -21.87 0.98 8.67
N PHE A 208 -21.69 1.74 9.73
CA PHE A 208 -20.58 1.60 10.65
C PHE A 208 -21.00 0.85 11.90
N ASN A 209 -20.04 0.27 12.64
CA ASN A 209 -20.29 -0.65 13.75
C ASN A 209 -21.12 -1.86 13.30
N GLU A 210 -20.90 -2.35 12.07
CA GLU A 210 -21.63 -3.44 11.48
C GLU A 210 -20.67 -4.48 10.87
N GLU A 211 -20.98 -5.76 11.09
CA GLU A 211 -20.23 -6.89 10.54
C GLU A 211 -21.20 -7.90 9.92
N ILE A 212 -20.69 -8.75 9.05
CA ILE A 212 -21.45 -9.88 8.53
C ILE A 212 -21.53 -10.96 9.62
N HIS A 213 -22.74 -11.38 9.94
CA HIS A 213 -23.00 -12.51 10.83
C HIS A 213 -23.10 -13.82 10.06
N GLN A 214 -23.73 -13.82 8.88
CA GLN A 214 -23.94 -15.02 8.07
C GLN A 214 -24.17 -14.65 6.59
N ILE A 215 -23.72 -15.54 5.70
CA ILE A 215 -24.04 -15.51 4.27
C ILE A 215 -24.75 -16.81 3.90
N LYS A 216 -25.89 -16.73 3.21
CA LYS A 216 -26.63 -17.89 2.67
C LYS A 216 -27.02 -17.59 1.22
N GLY A 217 -26.29 -18.17 0.27
CA GLY A 217 -26.43 -17.77 -1.14
C GLY A 217 -26.14 -16.28 -1.29
N ASN A 218 -27.12 -15.50 -1.74
CA ASN A 218 -27.01 -14.06 -1.88
C ASN A 218 -27.52 -13.27 -0.66
N GLU A 219 -28.20 -13.94 0.32
CA GLU A 219 -28.68 -13.29 1.54
C GLU A 219 -27.55 -13.11 2.54
N VAL A 220 -27.26 -11.86 2.88
CA VAL A 220 -26.32 -11.47 3.94
C VAL A 220 -27.12 -11.07 5.18
N THR A 221 -26.86 -11.70 6.32
CA THR A 221 -27.38 -11.33 7.63
C THR A 221 -26.27 -10.57 8.38
N PHE A 222 -26.57 -9.37 8.82
CA PHE A 222 -25.67 -8.52 9.60
C PHE A 222 -25.80 -8.78 11.11
N THR A 223 -24.82 -8.32 11.89
CA THR A 223 -24.83 -8.44 13.36
C THR A 223 -26.00 -7.70 14.00
N SER A 224 -26.49 -6.65 13.37
CA SER A 224 -27.74 -5.94 13.75
C SER A 224 -29.02 -6.77 13.55
N GLY A 225 -28.93 -7.90 12.85
CA GLY A 225 -30.07 -8.75 12.47
C GLY A 225 -30.74 -8.32 11.15
N ILE A 226 -30.29 -7.26 10.51
CA ILE A 226 -30.75 -6.85 9.17
C ILE A 226 -30.33 -7.90 8.14
N LYS A 227 -31.21 -8.16 7.17
CA LYS A 227 -30.97 -9.08 6.07
C LYS A 227 -31.15 -8.37 4.74
N GLU A 228 -30.16 -8.54 3.87
CA GLU A 228 -30.16 -7.98 2.52
C GLU A 228 -29.54 -8.93 1.52
N ASN A 229 -29.86 -8.76 0.24
CA ASN A 229 -29.31 -9.60 -0.81
C ASN A 229 -28.26 -8.80 -1.59
N TYR A 230 -27.11 -9.44 -1.84
CA TYR A 230 -26.04 -8.89 -2.66
C TYR A 230 -25.64 -9.89 -3.74
N ASP A 231 -25.31 -9.36 -4.92
CA ASP A 231 -24.82 -10.16 -6.03
C ASP A 231 -23.34 -10.49 -5.85
N ILE A 232 -22.56 -9.57 -5.27
CA ILE A 232 -21.12 -9.74 -5.01
C ILE A 232 -20.72 -9.04 -3.70
N ILE A 233 -19.74 -9.61 -3.02
CA ILE A 233 -19.13 -9.07 -1.80
C ILE A 233 -17.63 -8.90 -2.05
N ILE A 234 -17.09 -7.71 -1.75
CA ILE A 234 -15.64 -7.46 -1.81
C ILE A 234 -15.09 -7.23 -0.40
N GLU A 235 -14.15 -8.07 0.00
CA GLU A 235 -13.55 -8.05 1.33
C GLU A 235 -12.27 -7.19 1.34
N GLY A 236 -12.32 -6.03 1.99
CA GLY A 236 -11.18 -5.14 2.21
C GLY A 236 -10.86 -4.97 3.69
N ILE A 237 -10.76 -6.07 4.44
CA ILE A 237 -10.64 -6.10 5.91
C ILE A 237 -9.20 -6.10 6.43
N GLY A 238 -8.25 -5.74 5.59
CA GLY A 238 -6.83 -5.63 5.92
C GLY A 238 -5.98 -6.76 5.36
N THR A 239 -4.72 -6.75 5.73
CA THR A 239 -3.71 -7.68 5.22
C THR A 239 -2.84 -8.24 6.34
N HIS A 240 -2.18 -9.36 6.06
CA HIS A 240 -1.15 -9.96 6.92
C HIS A 240 0.09 -10.30 6.08
N PRO A 241 1.31 -10.29 6.66
CA PRO A 241 2.51 -10.63 5.92
C PRO A 241 2.51 -12.10 5.49
N HIS A 242 2.94 -12.38 4.26
CA HIS A 242 3.17 -13.73 3.77
C HIS A 242 4.46 -14.31 4.36
N SER A 243 4.44 -14.72 5.63
CA SER A 243 5.63 -15.22 6.35
C SER A 243 5.47 -16.61 6.96
N ASN A 244 4.36 -17.31 6.72
CA ASN A 244 4.13 -18.64 7.31
C ASN A 244 5.19 -19.67 6.93
N PHE A 245 5.67 -19.65 5.69
CA PHE A 245 6.72 -20.55 5.19
C PHE A 245 8.12 -20.27 5.77
N ILE A 246 8.28 -19.15 6.47
CA ILE A 246 9.54 -18.74 7.11
C ILE A 246 9.66 -19.34 8.52
N LYS A 247 8.55 -19.71 9.15
CA LYS A 247 8.48 -20.13 10.57
C LYS A 247 9.35 -21.35 10.92
N SER A 248 9.69 -22.18 9.95
CA SER A 248 10.59 -23.33 10.13
C SER A 248 12.08 -22.96 10.11
N SER A 249 12.42 -21.75 9.69
CA SER A 249 13.79 -21.25 9.60
C SER A 249 14.21 -20.49 10.86
N ASN A 250 15.49 -20.10 10.93
CA ASN A 250 16.03 -19.22 11.98
C ASN A 250 15.85 -17.72 11.67
N ILE A 251 15.10 -17.36 10.64
CA ILE A 251 14.77 -15.96 10.30
C ILE A 251 13.83 -15.40 11.37
N HIS A 252 14.20 -14.28 11.98
CA HIS A 252 13.37 -13.63 13.00
C HIS A 252 12.11 -13.02 12.39
N LEU A 253 10.99 -13.22 13.06
CA LEU A 253 9.71 -12.54 12.81
C LEU A 253 9.34 -11.73 14.06
N ASP A 254 8.74 -10.56 13.86
CA ASP A 254 8.13 -9.82 14.97
C ASP A 254 6.80 -10.46 15.41
N ASP A 255 6.17 -9.92 16.46
CA ASP A 255 4.93 -10.44 17.04
C ASP A 255 3.73 -10.43 16.05
N HIS A 256 3.85 -9.68 14.97
CA HIS A 256 2.85 -9.57 13.90
C HIS A 256 3.21 -10.37 12.65
N GLY A 257 4.34 -11.09 12.67
CA GLY A 257 4.81 -11.93 11.58
C GLY A 257 5.58 -11.20 10.49
N PHE A 258 5.97 -9.94 10.69
CA PHE A 258 6.84 -9.22 9.77
C PHE A 258 8.31 -9.56 10.02
N ILE A 259 9.14 -9.39 8.98
CA ILE A 259 10.59 -9.61 9.03
C ILE A 259 11.29 -8.30 9.39
N PRO A 260 11.90 -8.17 10.59
CA PRO A 260 12.74 -7.02 10.90
C PRO A 260 13.98 -7.00 10.01
N VAL A 261 14.27 -5.85 9.39
CA VAL A 261 15.45 -5.68 8.55
C VAL A 261 16.30 -4.49 9.00
N ASN A 262 17.61 -4.58 8.75
CA ASN A 262 18.54 -3.49 8.99
C ASN A 262 18.50 -2.43 7.85
N LYS A 263 19.40 -1.43 7.91
CA LYS A 263 19.49 -0.36 6.89
C LYS A 263 19.92 -0.85 5.51
N GLN A 264 20.42 -2.06 5.40
CA GLN A 264 20.79 -2.74 4.16
C GLN A 264 19.73 -3.73 3.68
N PHE A 265 18.57 -3.78 4.33
CA PHE A 265 17.50 -4.76 4.09
C PHE A 265 17.92 -6.22 4.37
N GLN A 266 18.99 -6.44 5.14
CA GLN A 266 19.35 -7.78 5.63
C GLN A 266 18.46 -8.16 6.81
N THR A 267 18.14 -9.44 6.90
CA THR A 267 17.55 -10.09 8.06
C THR A 267 18.61 -10.33 9.15
N ASN A 268 18.28 -11.09 10.18
CA ASN A 268 19.28 -11.57 11.14
C ASN A 268 20.27 -12.60 10.55
N ILE A 269 20.04 -13.09 9.32
CA ILE A 269 20.92 -14.02 8.61
C ILE A 269 21.62 -13.26 7.46
N PRO A 270 22.96 -13.22 7.42
CA PRO A 270 23.71 -12.28 6.58
C PRO A 270 23.49 -12.39 5.06
N ASN A 271 23.19 -13.59 4.55
CA ASN A 271 22.93 -13.83 3.12
C ASN A 271 21.43 -13.85 2.77
N ILE A 272 20.56 -13.44 3.70
CA ILE A 272 19.11 -13.37 3.50
C ILE A 272 18.64 -11.93 3.67
N TYR A 273 18.01 -11.41 2.64
CA TYR A 273 17.44 -10.06 2.57
C TYR A 273 15.93 -10.14 2.49
N ALA A 274 15.24 -9.07 2.89
CA ALA A 274 13.79 -8.96 2.74
C ALA A 274 13.36 -7.53 2.39
N LEU A 275 12.30 -7.40 1.59
CA LEU A 275 11.77 -6.11 1.16
C LEU A 275 10.28 -6.18 0.85
N GLY A 276 9.63 -5.00 0.74
CA GLY A 276 8.20 -4.88 0.43
C GLY A 276 7.31 -5.04 1.65
N ASP A 277 6.08 -5.50 1.44
CA ASP A 277 5.02 -5.49 2.46
C ASP A 277 5.26 -6.48 3.62
N VAL A 278 6.24 -7.37 3.49
CA VAL A 278 6.56 -8.39 4.50
C VAL A 278 7.48 -7.88 5.61
N ILE A 279 8.06 -6.68 5.49
CA ILE A 279 9.10 -6.21 6.41
C ILE A 279 8.60 -5.22 7.47
N THR A 280 9.30 -5.19 8.60
CA THR A 280 9.34 -4.07 9.53
C THR A 280 10.69 -3.36 9.40
N SER A 281 10.66 -2.03 9.27
CA SER A 281 11.82 -1.15 9.21
C SER A 281 11.63 0.03 10.19
N PHE A 282 12.01 1.26 9.84
CA PHE A 282 11.96 2.41 10.74
C PHE A 282 11.54 3.70 10.01
N TYR A 283 11.02 4.66 10.77
CA TYR A 283 10.80 6.01 10.28
C TYR A 283 12.11 6.80 10.17
N ARG A 284 12.17 7.72 9.21
CA ARG A 284 13.34 8.57 8.98
C ARG A 284 13.50 9.69 10.00
N HIS A 285 12.40 10.22 10.47
CA HIS A 285 12.33 11.47 11.23
C HIS A 285 12.13 11.27 12.73
N VAL A 286 11.77 10.07 13.16
CA VAL A 286 11.56 9.70 14.55
C VAL A 286 12.13 8.30 14.83
N ASP A 287 12.41 8.01 16.10
CA ASP A 287 12.91 6.70 16.53
C ASP A 287 11.74 5.74 16.82
N LEU A 288 11.08 5.31 15.76
CA LEU A 288 9.99 4.32 15.78
C LEU A 288 10.15 3.32 14.64
N GLN A 289 9.69 2.11 14.90
CA GLN A 289 9.52 1.11 13.83
C GLN A 289 8.40 1.53 12.87
N ALA A 290 8.54 1.14 11.61
CA ALA A 290 7.62 1.49 10.55
C ALA A 290 7.25 0.26 9.71
N GLN A 291 5.96 0.08 9.51
CA GLN A 291 5.39 -0.84 8.53
C GLN A 291 4.65 0.01 7.49
N VAL A 292 5.26 0.15 6.32
CA VAL A 292 4.78 1.04 5.25
C VAL A 292 4.65 0.23 3.96
N PRO A 293 3.49 -0.42 3.73
CA PRO A 293 3.26 -1.28 2.57
C PRO A 293 2.97 -0.45 1.31
N LEU A 294 3.99 0.27 0.85
CA LEU A 294 3.93 1.14 -0.33
C LEU A 294 5.03 0.78 -1.33
N ALA A 295 4.72 0.88 -2.61
CA ALA A 295 5.59 0.48 -3.72
C ALA A 295 6.96 1.17 -3.70
N TRP A 296 7.03 2.46 -3.31
CA TRP A 296 8.30 3.19 -3.24
C TRP A 296 9.32 2.51 -2.32
N GLY A 297 8.89 2.03 -1.15
CA GLY A 297 9.77 1.33 -0.21
C GLY A 297 10.33 0.03 -0.79
N ALA A 298 9.51 -0.74 -1.49
CA ALA A 298 9.94 -1.95 -2.17
C ALA A 298 10.95 -1.65 -3.29
N HIS A 299 10.70 -0.63 -4.12
CA HIS A 299 11.63 -0.21 -5.18
C HIS A 299 12.96 0.32 -4.61
N ARG A 300 12.90 1.09 -3.53
CA ARG A 300 14.12 1.61 -2.88
C ARG A 300 14.93 0.49 -2.23
N GLY A 301 14.27 -0.45 -1.54
CA GLY A 301 14.90 -1.64 -0.98
C GLY A 301 15.59 -2.48 -2.05
N ALA A 302 14.92 -2.71 -3.17
CA ALA A 302 15.46 -3.42 -4.31
C ALA A 302 16.78 -2.80 -4.82
N SER A 303 16.84 -1.47 -4.93
CA SER A 303 18.07 -0.77 -5.34
C SER A 303 19.19 -0.93 -4.32
N ILE A 304 18.87 -0.80 -3.01
CA ILE A 304 19.87 -0.93 -1.94
C ILE A 304 20.43 -2.36 -1.89
N ILE A 305 19.59 -3.38 -1.96
CA ILE A 305 20.03 -4.78 -1.98
C ILE A 305 20.96 -5.03 -3.18
N ALA A 306 20.61 -4.53 -4.37
CA ALA A 306 21.44 -4.69 -5.55
C ALA A 306 22.83 -4.05 -5.38
N GLU A 307 22.92 -2.83 -4.80
CA GLU A 307 24.19 -2.16 -4.50
C GLU A 307 25.01 -2.93 -3.44
N GLN A 308 24.35 -3.44 -2.39
CA GLN A 308 25.01 -4.28 -1.38
C GLN A 308 25.65 -5.53 -2.02
N LEU A 309 24.90 -6.23 -2.87
CA LEU A 309 25.40 -7.42 -3.56
C LEU A 309 26.51 -7.11 -4.57
N ALA A 310 26.53 -5.90 -5.13
CA ALA A 310 27.62 -5.41 -5.99
C ALA A 310 28.85 -4.91 -5.19
N GLY A 311 28.82 -4.96 -3.85
CA GLY A 311 29.92 -4.60 -2.98
C GLY A 311 29.93 -3.15 -2.47
N ASP A 312 28.92 -2.34 -2.81
CA ASP A 312 28.78 -0.98 -2.27
C ASP A 312 27.93 -0.96 -1.00
N SER A 313 28.56 -1.18 0.14
CA SER A 313 27.90 -1.13 1.46
C SER A 313 27.66 0.29 1.99
N SER A 314 28.12 1.32 1.30
CA SER A 314 27.93 2.72 1.73
C SER A 314 26.48 3.21 1.54
N ILE A 315 25.75 2.62 0.60
CA ILE A 315 24.37 2.97 0.31
C ILE A 315 23.44 2.27 1.30
N THR A 316 22.73 3.06 2.08
CA THR A 316 21.85 2.56 3.13
C THR A 316 20.48 3.20 3.06
N PHE A 317 19.47 2.50 3.57
CA PHE A 317 18.14 3.02 3.75
C PHE A 317 18.12 4.10 4.84
N LYS A 318 17.44 5.21 4.56
CA LYS A 318 17.35 6.35 5.49
C LYS A 318 16.04 6.36 6.28
N GLY A 319 15.19 5.36 6.11
CA GLY A 319 13.88 5.24 6.75
C GLY A 319 12.73 5.75 5.91
N TYR A 320 11.53 5.35 6.32
CA TYR A 320 10.27 5.77 5.71
C TYR A 320 9.82 7.15 6.22
N LEU A 321 9.10 7.87 5.37
CA LEU A 321 8.27 9.01 5.81
C LEU A 321 6.81 8.61 5.97
N GLY A 322 6.35 7.55 5.33
CA GLY A 322 4.97 7.10 5.37
C GLY A 322 4.02 7.97 4.52
N SER A 323 4.54 8.64 3.47
CA SER A 323 3.72 9.43 2.56
C SER A 323 2.73 8.55 1.83
N ASN A 324 1.45 8.91 1.91
CA ASN A 324 0.36 8.18 1.27
C ASN A 324 -0.68 9.17 0.74
N ILE A 325 -1.40 8.75 -0.30
CA ILE A 325 -2.44 9.54 -0.94
C ILE A 325 -3.49 8.61 -1.53
N VAL A 326 -4.76 8.99 -1.43
CA VAL A 326 -5.89 8.30 -2.06
C VAL A 326 -6.90 9.31 -2.59
N LYS A 327 -7.49 9.01 -3.73
CA LYS A 327 -8.65 9.70 -4.27
C LYS A 327 -9.92 8.94 -3.89
N PHE A 328 -10.94 9.66 -3.46
CA PHE A 328 -12.28 9.11 -3.26
C PHE A 328 -13.30 10.11 -3.81
N PHE A 329 -13.88 9.78 -4.94
CA PHE A 329 -14.70 10.65 -5.76
C PHE A 329 -14.05 12.02 -6.01
N ASP A 330 -14.67 13.10 -5.51
CA ASP A 330 -14.18 14.46 -5.75
C ASP A 330 -13.02 14.85 -4.80
N TYR A 331 -12.75 14.06 -3.76
CA TYR A 331 -11.76 14.39 -2.74
C TYR A 331 -10.47 13.58 -2.83
N THR A 332 -9.40 14.23 -2.44
CA THR A 332 -8.08 13.63 -2.21
C THR A 332 -7.75 13.69 -0.73
N PHE A 333 -7.30 12.56 -0.18
CA PHE A 333 -6.84 12.40 1.20
C PHE A 333 -5.37 12.03 1.15
N ALA A 334 -4.52 12.76 1.86
CA ALA A 334 -3.09 12.45 1.90
C ALA A 334 -2.51 12.71 3.28
N SER A 335 -1.50 11.94 3.65
CA SER A 335 -0.75 12.17 4.88
C SER A 335 0.71 11.77 4.75
N VAL A 336 1.55 12.30 5.63
CA VAL A 336 2.96 11.98 5.77
C VAL A 336 3.35 11.98 7.24
N GLY A 337 4.30 11.17 7.63
CA GLY A 337 4.78 11.02 9.00
C GLY A 337 4.17 9.81 9.70
N ILE A 338 4.25 9.83 11.02
CA ILE A 338 3.72 8.75 11.87
C ILE A 338 2.20 8.62 11.75
N LYS A 339 1.68 7.45 12.09
CA LYS A 339 0.23 7.20 12.08
C LYS A 339 -0.47 7.97 13.22
N PRO A 340 -1.77 8.29 13.11
CA PRO A 340 -2.50 9.02 14.16
C PRO A 340 -2.41 8.37 15.54
N ASN A 341 -2.42 7.04 15.62
CA ASN A 341 -2.31 6.30 16.88
C ASN A 341 -0.91 6.28 17.48
N GLU A 342 0.12 6.65 16.72
CA GLU A 342 1.51 6.72 17.19
C GLU A 342 1.83 8.08 17.83
N LEU A 343 1.02 9.11 17.58
CA LEU A 343 1.19 10.46 18.17
C LEU A 343 1.21 10.46 19.69
N CYS A 344 0.50 9.53 20.35
CA CYS A 344 0.48 9.42 21.82
C CYS A 344 1.87 9.12 22.44
N GLN A 345 2.86 8.76 21.64
CA GLN A 345 4.24 8.51 22.09
C GLN A 345 5.08 9.80 22.16
N PHE A 346 4.52 10.94 21.74
CA PHE A 346 5.23 12.22 21.64
C PHE A 346 4.52 13.31 22.44
N ASP A 347 5.28 14.28 22.97
CA ASP A 347 4.73 15.56 23.43
C ASP A 347 4.64 16.51 22.22
N TYR A 348 3.45 16.65 21.66
CA TYR A 348 3.23 17.35 20.40
C TYR A 348 2.26 18.52 20.56
N GLU A 349 2.37 19.43 19.62
CA GLU A 349 1.38 20.44 19.31
C GLU A 349 0.80 20.23 17.91
N MET A 350 -0.39 20.77 17.68
CA MET A 350 -1.09 20.66 16.41
C MET A 350 -1.54 22.05 15.95
N VAL A 351 -1.39 22.28 14.66
CA VAL A 351 -1.91 23.46 14.00
C VAL A 351 -2.62 23.07 12.71
N GLU A 352 -3.74 23.73 12.43
CA GLU A 352 -4.49 23.47 11.21
C GLU A 352 -4.94 24.76 10.50
N VAL A 353 -5.10 24.64 9.21
CA VAL A 353 -5.62 25.70 8.32
C VAL A 353 -6.70 25.10 7.43
N LYS A 354 -7.85 25.77 7.38
CA LYS A 354 -8.95 25.49 6.45
C LYS A 354 -9.17 26.75 5.63
N GLN A 355 -8.86 26.69 4.34
CA GLN A 355 -9.10 27.79 3.40
C GLN A 355 -9.20 27.26 1.97
N GLY A 356 -9.51 28.10 1.01
CA GLY A 356 -9.54 27.71 -0.39
C GLY A 356 -8.18 27.18 -0.88
N ALA A 357 -8.20 26.23 -1.79
CA ALA A 357 -6.99 25.62 -2.35
C ALA A 357 -6.14 26.62 -3.17
N HIS A 358 -6.80 27.66 -3.73
CA HIS A 358 -6.20 28.71 -4.54
C HIS A 358 -6.88 30.08 -4.31
N ALA A 359 -6.52 31.09 -5.09
CA ALA A 359 -7.04 32.45 -4.92
C ALA A 359 -8.58 32.51 -5.05
N GLY A 360 -9.25 33.11 -4.07
CA GLY A 360 -10.72 33.09 -4.00
C GLY A 360 -11.45 33.81 -5.12
N TYR A 361 -10.77 34.75 -5.84
CA TYR A 361 -11.33 35.42 -7.02
C TYR A 361 -11.20 34.60 -8.30
N TYR A 362 -10.42 33.50 -8.30
CA TYR A 362 -10.34 32.59 -9.43
C TYR A 362 -11.43 31.52 -9.33
N PRO A 363 -12.16 31.22 -10.43
CA PRO A 363 -13.25 30.26 -10.40
C PRO A 363 -12.84 28.86 -10.00
N GLY A 364 -13.76 28.11 -9.38
CA GLY A 364 -13.56 26.69 -9.04
C GLY A 364 -12.82 26.48 -7.70
N ASN A 365 -12.61 27.52 -6.91
CA ASN A 365 -11.92 27.38 -5.63
C ASN A 365 -12.74 26.51 -4.65
N THR A 366 -12.10 25.43 -4.16
CA THR A 366 -12.67 24.48 -3.21
C THR A 366 -11.92 24.49 -1.88
N PRO A 367 -12.58 24.16 -0.76
CA PRO A 367 -11.90 24.09 0.53
C PRO A 367 -10.79 23.04 0.56
N LEU A 368 -9.66 23.39 1.17
CA LEU A 368 -8.58 22.49 1.54
C LEU A 368 -8.32 22.60 3.04
N HIS A 369 -8.26 21.48 3.71
CA HIS A 369 -7.93 21.37 5.12
C HIS A 369 -6.53 20.76 5.24
N LEU A 370 -5.60 21.49 5.84
CA LEU A 370 -4.22 21.09 6.12
C LEU A 370 -3.99 21.10 7.61
N ARG A 371 -3.44 20.00 8.16
CA ARG A 371 -3.13 19.83 9.57
C ARG A 371 -1.69 19.34 9.73
N VAL A 372 -0.95 19.90 10.67
CA VAL A 372 0.42 19.55 10.97
C VAL A 372 0.59 19.32 12.46
N TYR A 373 1.24 18.23 12.81
CA TYR A 373 1.66 17.87 14.16
C TYR A 373 3.18 17.99 14.25
N TYR A 374 3.67 18.62 15.29
CA TYR A 374 5.10 18.83 15.50
C TYR A 374 5.46 18.58 16.97
N ASP A 375 6.69 18.13 17.20
CA ASP A 375 7.22 17.95 18.54
C ASP A 375 7.32 19.31 19.25
N LYS A 376 6.78 19.39 20.45
CA LYS A 376 6.63 20.65 21.19
C LYS A 376 7.94 21.33 21.54
N THR A 377 8.99 20.54 21.77
CA THR A 377 10.31 21.04 22.18
C THR A 377 11.18 21.36 20.98
N SER A 378 11.36 20.42 20.07
CA SER A 378 12.21 20.59 18.88
C SER A 378 11.52 21.33 17.75
N ARG A 379 10.20 21.44 17.77
CA ARG A 379 9.31 22.01 16.75
C ARG A 379 9.42 21.34 15.38
N LYS A 380 10.05 20.14 15.31
CA LYS A 380 10.16 19.33 14.10
C LYS A 380 8.87 18.60 13.81
N LEU A 381 8.61 18.37 12.53
CA LEU A 381 7.38 17.69 12.08
C LEU A 381 7.37 16.24 12.53
N LEU A 382 6.23 15.82 13.03
CA LEU A 382 5.91 14.42 13.35
C LEU A 382 4.95 13.81 12.32
N ARG A 383 3.94 14.60 11.92
CA ARG A 383 2.89 14.19 11.00
C ARG A 383 2.28 15.39 10.30
N ALA A 384 1.85 15.19 9.06
CA ALA A 384 0.94 16.10 8.39
C ALA A 384 -0.18 15.33 7.67
N ALA A 385 -1.34 15.95 7.56
CA ALA A 385 -2.49 15.40 6.84
C ALA A 385 -3.20 16.52 6.07
N ALA A 386 -3.69 16.20 4.89
CA ALA A 386 -4.44 17.12 4.06
C ALA A 386 -5.62 16.44 3.38
N VAL A 387 -6.74 17.16 3.28
CA VAL A 387 -7.92 16.73 2.53
C VAL A 387 -8.51 17.91 1.76
N GLY A 388 -8.93 17.67 0.53
CA GLY A 388 -9.53 18.67 -0.35
C GLY A 388 -9.75 18.09 -1.75
N GLN A 389 -10.31 18.90 -2.64
CA GLN A 389 -10.54 18.49 -4.03
C GLN A 389 -9.32 18.79 -4.92
N GLU A 390 -8.55 19.82 -4.57
CA GLU A 390 -7.41 20.27 -5.35
C GLU A 390 -6.20 20.60 -4.46
N GLY A 391 -4.98 20.40 -5.00
CA GLY A 391 -3.72 20.85 -4.41
C GLY A 391 -3.30 20.17 -3.11
N VAL A 392 -3.91 19.04 -2.78
CA VAL A 392 -3.53 18.19 -1.62
C VAL A 392 -2.17 17.56 -1.85
N ASP A 393 -1.95 16.97 -3.03
CA ASP A 393 -0.71 16.34 -3.48
C ASP A 393 0.49 17.30 -3.38
N LYS A 394 0.34 18.49 -3.95
CA LYS A 394 1.36 19.55 -3.89
C LYS A 394 1.81 19.84 -2.46
N ARG A 395 0.86 19.99 -1.50
CA ARG A 395 1.20 20.36 -0.11
C ARG A 395 1.83 19.21 0.65
N ILE A 396 1.32 18.00 0.47
CA ILE A 396 1.90 16.81 1.13
C ILE A 396 3.31 16.53 0.60
N ASP A 397 3.59 16.70 -0.68
CA ASP A 397 4.95 16.55 -1.23
C ASP A 397 5.94 17.56 -0.64
N VAL A 398 5.54 18.83 -0.54
CA VAL A 398 6.36 19.86 0.12
C VAL A 398 6.61 19.50 1.59
N LEU A 399 5.59 19.07 2.32
CA LEU A 399 5.71 18.66 3.73
C LEU A 399 6.55 17.38 3.90
N SER A 400 6.49 16.46 2.94
CA SER A 400 7.36 15.28 2.89
C SER A 400 8.82 15.68 2.79
N ILE A 401 9.16 16.63 1.93
CA ILE A 401 10.53 17.16 1.79
C ILE A 401 10.96 17.93 3.03
N ALA A 402 10.08 18.73 3.64
CA ALA A 402 10.34 19.43 4.89
C ALA A 402 10.66 18.42 6.03
N MET A 403 9.85 17.39 6.18
CA MET A 403 10.05 16.32 7.17
C MET A 403 11.35 15.54 6.90
N MET A 404 11.64 15.23 5.65
CA MET A 404 12.87 14.55 5.25
C MET A 404 14.12 15.34 5.66
N ASN A 405 14.06 16.66 5.62
CA ASN A 405 15.14 17.57 6.00
C ASN A 405 15.08 17.99 7.48
N GLN A 406 14.18 17.38 8.28
CA GLN A 406 14.07 17.69 9.71
C GLN A 406 13.75 19.17 10.00
N MET A 407 13.05 19.85 9.11
CA MET A 407 12.67 21.24 9.26
C MET A 407 11.69 21.44 10.41
N THR A 408 11.72 22.62 10.98
CA THR A 408 10.77 23.04 12.03
C THR A 408 9.53 23.68 11.42
N VAL A 409 8.43 23.66 12.15
CA VAL A 409 7.19 24.33 11.73
C VAL A 409 7.38 25.86 11.60
N ASP A 410 8.32 26.45 12.32
CA ASP A 410 8.64 27.89 12.26
C ASP A 410 9.21 28.32 10.90
N GLU A 411 9.99 27.42 10.27
CA GLU A 411 10.59 27.68 8.95
C GLU A 411 9.55 27.75 7.83
N PHE A 412 8.33 27.25 8.05
CA PHE A 412 7.27 27.29 7.04
C PHE A 412 6.87 28.69 6.62
N THR A 413 7.10 29.72 7.45
CA THR A 413 6.88 31.10 7.08
C THR A 413 7.79 31.57 5.94
N GLU A 414 8.91 30.89 5.73
CA GLU A 414 9.93 31.21 4.72
C GLU A 414 9.80 30.36 3.44
N PHE A 415 8.82 29.42 3.39
CA PHE A 415 8.65 28.58 2.21
C PHE A 415 8.13 29.40 1.03
N GLU A 416 8.97 29.56 0.01
CA GLU A 416 8.59 30.12 -1.28
C GLU A 416 8.03 29.00 -2.17
N VAL A 417 6.70 28.84 -2.17
CA VAL A 417 6.03 27.89 -3.07
C VAL A 417 5.52 28.61 -4.32
N ALA A 418 5.43 27.87 -5.43
CA ALA A 418 4.97 28.44 -6.68
C ALA A 418 3.54 29.00 -6.55
N TYR A 419 3.35 30.25 -6.96
CA TYR A 419 2.09 30.96 -6.92
C TYR A 419 1.65 31.44 -8.30
N ALA A 420 0.41 31.16 -8.61
CA ALA A 420 -0.45 31.88 -9.53
C ALA A 420 -1.90 31.65 -9.09
N PRO A 421 -2.85 32.51 -9.47
CA PRO A 421 -4.25 32.43 -8.97
C PRO A 421 -4.92 31.05 -9.07
N PRO A 422 -4.69 30.22 -10.12
CA PRO A 422 -5.29 28.88 -10.20
C PRO A 422 -4.67 27.83 -9.26
N TYR A 423 -3.52 28.09 -8.63
CA TYR A 423 -2.74 27.04 -7.95
C TYR A 423 -2.55 27.26 -6.45
N SER A 424 -2.59 28.50 -5.98
CA SER A 424 -2.29 28.83 -4.60
C SER A 424 -2.77 30.23 -4.20
N HIS A 425 -2.43 30.62 -2.98
CA HIS A 425 -2.46 32.00 -2.49
C HIS A 425 -1.03 32.57 -2.44
N PRO A 426 -0.83 33.91 -2.43
CA PRO A 426 0.49 34.51 -2.20
C PRO A 426 1.15 34.07 -0.89
N LYS A 427 0.34 33.78 0.14
CA LYS A 427 0.73 33.04 1.34
C LYS A 427 -0.01 31.72 1.29
N ASP A 428 0.71 30.65 0.94
CA ASP A 428 0.13 29.30 0.85
C ASP A 428 -0.34 28.80 2.22
N LEU A 429 -1.19 27.75 2.23
CA LEU A 429 -1.64 27.12 3.46
C LEU A 429 -0.43 26.67 4.33
N ILE A 430 0.67 26.23 3.71
CA ILE A 430 1.89 25.85 4.42
C ILE A 430 2.48 27.05 5.17
N ASN A 431 2.55 28.22 4.54
CA ASN A 431 3.00 29.44 5.23
C ASN A 431 2.05 29.79 6.39
N MET A 432 0.73 29.63 6.19
CA MET A 432 -0.25 29.90 7.23
C MET A 432 -0.12 28.96 8.44
N ILE A 433 0.28 27.70 8.23
CA ILE A 433 0.67 26.78 9.32
C ILE A 433 1.80 27.40 10.14
N GLY A 434 2.87 27.84 9.49
CA GLY A 434 4.01 28.46 10.17
C GLY A 434 3.64 29.72 10.96
N TYR A 435 2.80 30.60 10.40
CA TYR A 435 2.32 31.80 11.10
C TYR A 435 1.43 31.47 12.30
N LYS A 436 0.61 30.44 12.22
CA LYS A 436 -0.28 30.03 13.33
C LYS A 436 0.44 29.25 14.43
N ALA A 437 1.56 28.62 14.12
CA ALA A 437 2.35 27.85 15.09
C ALA A 437 3.22 28.73 16.02
N ARG A 438 3.32 30.04 15.76
CA ARG A 438 4.11 31.02 16.56
C ARG A 438 3.46 31.40 17.86
#